data_de5f6cfc1f0847affb22d98c0a84d13d
#
_entry.id   de5f6cfc1f0847affb22d98c0a84d13d
#
_cell.length_a   1.000
_cell.length_b   1.000
_cell.length_c   1.000
_cell.angle_alpha   90.00
_cell.angle_beta   90.00
_cell.angle_gamma   90.00
#
_symmetry.space_group_name_H-M   'P 1'
#
loop_
_entity.id
_entity.type
_entity.pdbx_description
1 polymer ?
#
loop_
_entity_poly.entity_id
_entity_poly.type
_entity_poly.pdbx_seq_one_letter_code
_entity_poly.pdbx_strand_id
1 'polypeptide(L)'
;MSVLDDIIVGVLEDLKEREDRVPLSRVKEMEKNVPEAKDALGALRGGDGAVKIISEVKRSSPSKGALAQIPDPAALASVYEAGGASVVSVLTEQRRFHGSLADLDAVRAAVDIPILRKDFIVTPYQIHEARAHGADLILLIVAALEQNALVSLLERTRSLGMEALVETHSRLEALRALEAGASIIGVNARNLKTLEVDRSTVEQVIDVIPQDVVAVAESGVAQAHDVFEYAKWGADAVLVGEALVTSGNPLSSIQDMVSAGQHPALRTDRRARVAAARKEGL
;
A
#
# COMPACT_ATOMS: atom_id res chain seq x y z
N MET A 1 -6.02 -2.24 -25.11
CA MET A 1 -5.44 -2.68 -23.83
C MET A 1 -5.32 -1.46 -22.94
N SER A 2 -5.66 -1.56 -21.68
CA SER A 2 -5.44 -0.47 -20.70
C SER A 2 -3.96 -0.45 -20.27
N VAL A 3 -3.52 0.64 -19.61
CA VAL A 3 -2.17 0.70 -19.02
C VAL A 3 -1.95 -0.44 -18.02
N LEU A 4 -2.98 -0.80 -17.25
CA LEU A 4 -2.94 -1.92 -16.31
C LEU A 4 -2.73 -3.26 -17.02
N ASP A 5 -3.43 -3.52 -18.12
CA ASP A 5 -3.29 -4.76 -18.89
C ASP A 5 -1.86 -4.91 -19.43
N ASP A 6 -1.28 -3.83 -19.95
CA ASP A 6 0.10 -3.84 -20.47
C ASP A 6 1.12 -4.10 -19.36
N ILE A 7 0.89 -3.56 -18.16
CA ILE A 7 1.76 -3.83 -17.00
C ILE A 7 1.66 -5.31 -16.61
N ILE A 8 0.46 -5.87 -16.52
CA ILE A 8 0.26 -7.27 -16.12
C ILE A 8 0.91 -8.23 -17.13
N VAL A 9 0.86 -7.95 -18.43
CA VAL A 9 1.57 -8.76 -19.44
C VAL A 9 3.06 -8.78 -19.14
N GLY A 10 3.68 -7.63 -18.90
CA GLY A 10 5.10 -7.55 -18.56
C GLY A 10 5.45 -8.26 -17.24
N VAL A 11 4.59 -8.12 -16.23
CA VAL A 11 4.75 -8.82 -14.94
C VAL A 11 4.71 -10.34 -15.11
N LEU A 12 3.81 -10.86 -15.94
CA LEU A 12 3.71 -12.30 -16.20
C LEU A 12 4.92 -12.85 -16.97
N GLU A 13 5.50 -12.06 -17.90
CA GLU A 13 6.74 -12.42 -18.59
C GLU A 13 7.91 -12.52 -17.59
N ASP A 14 8.10 -11.47 -16.76
CA ASP A 14 9.15 -11.45 -15.75
C ASP A 14 8.95 -12.53 -14.67
N LEU A 15 7.68 -12.83 -14.33
CA LEU A 15 7.33 -13.89 -13.41
C LEU A 15 7.76 -15.26 -13.92
N LYS A 16 7.50 -15.55 -15.20
CA LYS A 16 7.90 -16.81 -15.82
C LYS A 16 9.42 -17.03 -15.71
N GLU A 17 10.21 -16.00 -15.98
CA GLU A 17 11.67 -16.09 -15.83
C GLU A 17 12.08 -16.33 -14.38
N ARG A 18 11.36 -15.78 -13.40
CA ARG A 18 11.64 -16.02 -11.98
C ARG A 18 11.25 -17.43 -11.56
N GLU A 19 10.09 -17.94 -12.01
CA GLU A 19 9.64 -19.32 -11.75
C GLU A 19 10.61 -20.36 -12.32
N ASP A 20 11.17 -20.12 -13.53
CA ASP A 20 12.14 -20.98 -14.17
C ASP A 20 13.47 -21.02 -13.39
N ARG A 21 13.88 -19.89 -12.78
CA ARG A 21 15.10 -19.80 -11.96
C ARG A 21 14.92 -20.35 -10.55
N VAL A 22 13.79 -20.08 -9.92
CA VAL A 22 13.47 -20.44 -8.54
C VAL A 22 12.10 -21.13 -8.51
N PRO A 23 12.05 -22.47 -8.59
CA PRO A 23 10.77 -23.19 -8.55
C PRO A 23 10.01 -22.95 -7.24
N LEU A 24 8.67 -23.04 -7.28
CA LEU A 24 7.80 -22.81 -6.12
C LEU A 24 8.20 -23.63 -4.89
N SER A 25 8.69 -24.87 -5.09
CA SER A 25 9.19 -25.71 -3.99
C SER A 25 10.35 -25.05 -3.24
N ARG A 26 11.24 -24.39 -3.98
CA ARG A 26 12.38 -23.66 -3.38
C ARG A 26 11.92 -22.39 -2.66
N VAL A 27 10.98 -21.65 -3.24
CA VAL A 27 10.37 -20.47 -2.58
C VAL A 27 9.74 -20.87 -1.25
N LYS A 28 8.98 -21.99 -1.22
CA LYS A 28 8.39 -22.53 0.02
C LYS A 28 9.41 -23.00 1.06
N GLU A 29 10.60 -23.40 0.64
CA GLU A 29 11.69 -23.66 1.58
C GLU A 29 12.27 -22.38 2.18
N MET A 30 12.42 -21.34 1.35
CA MET A 30 12.88 -20.02 1.82
C MET A 30 11.92 -19.42 2.86
N GLU A 31 10.62 -19.52 2.66
CA GLU A 31 9.60 -19.05 3.61
C GLU A 31 9.78 -19.60 5.03
N LYS A 32 10.19 -20.86 5.17
CA LYS A 32 10.38 -21.49 6.48
C LYS A 32 11.50 -20.86 7.31
N ASN A 33 12.38 -20.11 6.66
CA ASN A 33 13.52 -19.46 7.31
C ASN A 33 13.27 -17.98 7.60
N VAL A 34 12.11 -17.45 7.20
CA VAL A 34 11.71 -16.05 7.46
C VAL A 34 10.91 -15.99 8.77
N PRO A 35 11.19 -15.04 9.67
CA PRO A 35 10.36 -14.82 10.86
C PRO A 35 8.88 -14.66 10.52
N GLU A 36 7.98 -14.91 11.47
CA GLU A 36 6.54 -14.67 11.29
C GLU A 36 6.28 -13.25 10.79
N ALA A 37 5.21 -13.10 9.98
CA ALA A 37 4.82 -11.79 9.47
C ALA A 37 4.39 -10.88 10.63
N LYS A 38 4.76 -9.62 10.56
CA LYS A 38 4.39 -8.61 11.56
C LYS A 38 2.92 -8.25 11.44
N ASP A 39 2.30 -7.86 12.56
CA ASP A 39 0.90 -7.41 12.60
C ASP A 39 0.72 -6.06 11.91
N ALA A 40 0.56 -6.10 10.60
CA ALA A 40 0.32 -4.93 9.78
C ALA A 40 -1.07 -4.34 9.98
N LEU A 41 -2.08 -5.19 10.24
CA LEU A 41 -3.44 -4.74 10.50
C LEU A 41 -3.51 -3.94 11.80
N GLY A 42 -2.86 -4.41 12.87
CA GLY A 42 -2.75 -3.69 14.13
C GLY A 42 -1.98 -2.39 13.99
N ALA A 43 -0.88 -2.39 13.22
CA ALA A 43 -0.08 -1.18 12.95
C ALA A 43 -0.88 -0.08 12.21
N LEU A 44 -1.82 -0.46 11.33
CA LEU A 44 -2.64 0.48 10.56
C LEU A 44 -3.92 0.90 11.29
N ARG A 45 -4.51 0.04 12.14
CA ARG A 45 -5.71 0.40 12.92
C ARG A 45 -5.42 1.49 13.95
N GLY A 46 -4.31 1.36 14.66
CA GLY A 46 -3.97 2.23 15.78
C GLY A 46 -5.07 2.31 16.85
N GLY A 47 -4.71 2.23 18.13
CA GLY A 47 -5.69 2.35 19.22
C GLY A 47 -5.98 3.80 19.64
N ASP A 48 -5.30 4.78 19.04
CA ASP A 48 -5.25 6.18 19.46
C ASP A 48 -6.09 7.14 18.58
N GLY A 49 -6.77 6.59 17.56
CA GLY A 49 -7.54 7.37 16.58
C GLY A 49 -6.69 8.20 15.62
N ALA A 50 -5.36 8.10 15.69
CA ALA A 50 -4.46 8.78 14.76
C ALA A 50 -4.46 8.12 13.38
N VAL A 51 -4.41 8.93 12.33
CA VAL A 51 -4.24 8.45 10.95
C VAL A 51 -2.79 8.01 10.75
N LYS A 52 -2.61 6.80 10.22
CA LYS A 52 -1.31 6.18 10.06
C LYS A 52 -0.69 6.50 8.69
N ILE A 53 0.63 6.48 8.60
CA ILE A 53 1.34 6.76 7.36
C ILE A 53 2.02 5.49 6.86
N ILE A 54 1.72 5.13 5.59
CA ILE A 54 2.45 4.14 4.81
C ILE A 54 3.41 4.92 3.91
N SER A 55 4.70 4.82 4.16
CA SER A 55 5.73 5.53 3.39
C SER A 55 6.27 4.64 2.28
N GLU A 56 6.33 5.16 1.04
CA GLU A 56 6.66 4.35 -0.12
C GLU A 56 8.06 4.65 -0.67
N VAL A 57 8.85 3.60 -0.84
CA VAL A 57 10.12 3.61 -1.57
C VAL A 57 9.84 3.41 -3.05
N LYS A 58 9.94 4.48 -3.85
CA LYS A 58 9.54 4.51 -5.26
C LYS A 58 10.49 5.35 -6.11
N ARG A 59 11.19 4.72 -7.07
CA ARG A 59 12.13 5.41 -7.99
C ARG A 59 11.47 6.05 -9.18
N SER A 60 10.39 5.44 -9.68
CA SER A 60 9.72 5.84 -10.92
C SER A 60 8.22 5.55 -10.84
N SER A 61 7.45 6.20 -11.72
CA SER A 61 6.02 5.89 -11.90
C SER A 61 5.59 6.05 -13.35
N PRO A 62 4.56 5.33 -13.82
CA PRO A 62 4.03 5.48 -15.19
C PRO A 62 3.58 6.89 -15.53
N SER A 63 3.11 7.67 -14.54
CA SER A 63 2.56 9.01 -14.74
C SER A 63 3.62 10.12 -14.82
N LYS A 64 4.79 9.94 -14.19
CA LYS A 64 5.82 10.99 -14.07
C LYS A 64 7.22 10.53 -14.51
N GLY A 65 7.40 9.25 -14.85
CA GLY A 65 8.72 8.69 -15.15
C GLY A 65 9.60 8.65 -13.89
N ALA A 66 10.89 8.92 -14.03
CA ALA A 66 11.84 8.94 -12.93
C ALA A 66 11.50 10.04 -11.91
N LEU A 67 11.42 9.67 -10.63
CA LEU A 67 11.08 10.56 -9.52
C LEU A 67 12.33 10.92 -8.71
N ALA A 68 13.09 9.92 -8.30
CA ALA A 68 14.27 10.09 -7.47
C ALA A 68 15.29 8.99 -7.73
N GLN A 69 16.57 9.34 -7.57
CA GLN A 69 17.62 8.32 -7.42
C GLN A 69 17.61 7.83 -5.97
N ILE A 70 17.36 6.55 -5.78
CA ILE A 70 17.39 5.90 -4.47
C ILE A 70 18.48 4.83 -4.51
N PRO A 71 19.75 5.19 -4.25
CA PRO A 71 20.85 4.25 -4.29
C PRO A 71 20.80 3.25 -3.13
N ASP A 72 20.23 3.65 -2.00
CA ASP A 72 20.08 2.85 -0.79
C ASP A 72 18.64 2.91 -0.28
N PRO A 73 17.79 1.94 -0.68
CA PRO A 73 16.40 1.86 -0.22
C PRO A 73 16.28 1.54 1.29
N ALA A 74 17.28 0.83 1.86
CA ALA A 74 17.32 0.50 3.27
C ALA A 74 17.53 1.76 4.13
N ALA A 75 18.47 2.60 3.75
CA ALA A 75 18.69 3.88 4.44
C ALA A 75 17.45 4.79 4.37
N LEU A 76 16.79 4.87 3.21
CA LEU A 76 15.56 5.66 3.08
C LEU A 76 14.43 5.10 3.94
N ALA A 77 14.24 3.78 3.98
CA ALA A 77 13.23 3.12 4.81
C ALA A 77 13.48 3.34 6.31
N SER A 78 14.74 3.29 6.75
CA SER A 78 15.12 3.62 8.14
C SER A 78 14.79 5.06 8.50
N VAL A 79 14.94 6.01 7.58
CA VAL A 79 14.52 7.40 7.78
C VAL A 79 13.00 7.50 7.94
N TYR A 80 12.23 6.73 7.15
CA TYR A 80 10.78 6.68 7.26
C TYR A 80 10.32 6.11 8.60
N GLU A 81 10.91 5.01 9.05
CA GLU A 81 10.63 4.43 10.36
C GLU A 81 10.98 5.41 11.49
N ALA A 82 12.16 6.02 11.46
CA ALA A 82 12.58 7.04 12.44
C ALA A 82 11.66 8.27 12.44
N GLY A 83 11.05 8.59 11.32
CA GLY A 83 10.06 9.66 11.17
C GLY A 83 8.66 9.32 11.65
N GLY A 84 8.40 8.05 12.02
CA GLY A 84 7.13 7.59 12.57
C GLY A 84 6.18 6.94 11.54
N ALA A 85 6.69 6.48 10.39
CA ALA A 85 5.92 5.64 9.48
C ALA A 85 5.42 4.38 10.20
N SER A 86 4.19 3.98 9.92
CA SER A 86 3.60 2.76 10.49
C SER A 86 3.89 1.52 9.64
N VAL A 87 4.06 1.71 8.34
CA VAL A 87 4.37 0.67 7.35
C VAL A 87 5.29 1.27 6.28
N VAL A 88 6.23 0.49 5.76
CA VAL A 88 7.00 0.85 4.56
C VAL A 88 6.47 0.07 3.36
N SER A 89 6.12 0.77 2.29
CA SER A 89 5.77 0.20 0.99
C SER A 89 6.99 0.16 0.08
N VAL A 90 7.29 -0.99 -0.51
CA VAL A 90 8.44 -1.17 -1.41
C VAL A 90 7.95 -1.63 -2.77
N LEU A 91 8.18 -0.80 -3.80
CA LEU A 91 7.92 -1.17 -5.18
C LEU A 91 8.90 -2.26 -5.60
N THR A 92 8.38 -3.38 -6.15
CA THR A 92 9.19 -4.48 -6.66
C THR A 92 9.01 -4.73 -8.16
N GLU A 93 8.05 -4.05 -8.79
CA GLU A 93 7.88 -4.11 -10.25
C GLU A 93 9.07 -3.42 -10.95
N GLN A 94 9.68 -4.13 -11.92
CA GLN A 94 10.97 -3.71 -12.52
C GLN A 94 10.83 -2.76 -13.69
N ARG A 95 9.85 -3.01 -14.58
CA ARG A 95 9.79 -2.35 -15.90
C ARG A 95 9.35 -0.90 -15.83
N ARG A 96 8.40 -0.57 -14.97
CA ARG A 96 7.76 0.76 -14.87
C ARG A 96 8.17 1.53 -13.63
N PHE A 97 8.37 0.80 -12.51
CA PHE A 97 8.68 1.43 -11.22
C PHE A 97 10.16 1.32 -10.86
N HIS A 98 10.96 0.54 -11.60
CA HIS A 98 12.38 0.30 -11.35
C HIS A 98 12.67 -0.22 -9.94
N GLY A 99 11.75 -1.02 -9.39
CA GLY A 99 11.89 -1.72 -8.13
C GLY A 99 12.49 -3.11 -8.28
N SER A 100 12.72 -3.79 -7.17
CA SER A 100 13.24 -5.15 -7.17
C SER A 100 12.94 -5.90 -5.87
N LEU A 101 13.01 -7.23 -5.90
CA LEU A 101 12.97 -8.05 -4.68
C LEU A 101 14.20 -7.82 -3.80
N ALA A 102 15.35 -7.45 -4.38
CA ALA A 102 16.53 -7.07 -3.62
C ALA A 102 16.32 -5.79 -2.80
N ASP A 103 15.51 -4.84 -3.28
CA ASP A 103 15.10 -3.68 -2.49
C ASP A 103 14.24 -4.10 -1.29
N LEU A 104 13.33 -5.06 -1.50
CA LEU A 104 12.49 -5.60 -0.43
C LEU A 104 13.34 -6.27 0.66
N ASP A 105 14.32 -7.10 0.26
CA ASP A 105 15.27 -7.74 1.19
C ASP A 105 16.09 -6.71 1.97
N ALA A 106 16.61 -5.69 1.29
CA ALA A 106 17.41 -4.64 1.91
C ALA A 106 16.58 -3.84 2.93
N VAL A 107 15.36 -3.48 2.58
CA VAL A 107 14.44 -2.78 3.48
C VAL A 107 14.07 -3.67 4.67
N ARG A 108 13.75 -4.95 4.43
CA ARG A 108 13.42 -5.88 5.54
C ARG A 108 14.55 -6.01 6.56
N ALA A 109 15.78 -6.00 6.11
CA ALA A 109 16.95 -6.07 6.99
C ALA A 109 17.19 -4.79 7.81
N ALA A 110 16.60 -3.66 7.41
CA ALA A 110 16.89 -2.35 7.97
C ALA A 110 15.81 -1.79 8.91
N VAL A 111 14.55 -2.28 8.83
CA VAL A 111 13.43 -1.73 9.60
C VAL A 111 12.69 -2.81 10.39
N ASP A 112 12.08 -2.40 11.51
CA ASP A 112 11.27 -3.30 12.35
C ASP A 112 9.76 -3.16 12.15
N ILE A 113 9.29 -2.13 11.47
CA ILE A 113 7.88 -1.97 11.12
C ILE A 113 7.46 -2.91 9.99
N PRO A 114 6.13 -3.18 9.81
CA PRO A 114 5.62 -3.99 8.71
C PRO A 114 6.00 -3.44 7.33
N ILE A 115 6.19 -4.35 6.36
CA ILE A 115 6.55 -4.00 4.98
C ILE A 115 5.48 -4.50 4.01
N LEU A 116 5.02 -3.61 3.15
CA LEU A 116 4.15 -3.89 2.01
C LEU A 116 4.99 -4.14 0.75
N ARG A 117 4.91 -5.33 0.16
CA ARG A 117 5.36 -5.53 -1.22
C ARG A 117 4.34 -4.88 -2.17
N LYS A 118 4.71 -3.77 -2.78
CA LYS A 118 3.89 -3.05 -3.75
C LYS A 118 4.25 -3.54 -5.17
N ASP A 119 3.41 -4.41 -5.70
CA ASP A 119 3.60 -5.07 -7.00
C ASP A 119 2.24 -5.47 -7.59
N PHE A 120 2.18 -5.88 -8.84
CA PHE A 120 0.98 -6.40 -9.48
C PHE A 120 0.90 -7.91 -9.25
N ILE A 121 0.27 -8.31 -8.15
CA ILE A 121 0.15 -9.71 -7.73
C ILE A 121 -1.09 -10.33 -8.35
N VAL A 122 -0.89 -11.33 -9.20
CA VAL A 122 -1.94 -12.03 -9.96
C VAL A 122 -1.85 -13.55 -9.86
N THR A 123 -0.80 -14.08 -9.22
CA THR A 123 -0.60 -15.53 -9.04
C THR A 123 -0.23 -15.90 -7.60
N PRO A 124 -0.54 -17.12 -7.15
CA PRO A 124 -0.11 -17.62 -5.83
C PRO A 124 1.41 -17.67 -5.65
N TYR A 125 2.18 -17.88 -6.71
CA TYR A 125 3.64 -17.88 -6.65
C TYR A 125 4.18 -16.56 -6.08
N GLN A 126 3.67 -15.43 -6.57
CA GLN A 126 4.10 -14.11 -6.12
C GLN A 126 3.81 -13.86 -4.62
N ILE A 127 2.77 -14.50 -4.05
CA ILE A 127 2.45 -14.40 -2.63
C ILE A 127 3.49 -15.17 -1.81
N HIS A 128 3.82 -16.39 -2.23
CA HIS A 128 4.91 -17.16 -1.62
C HIS A 128 6.25 -16.43 -1.75
N GLU A 129 6.54 -15.88 -2.91
CA GLU A 129 7.75 -15.07 -3.16
C GLU A 129 7.79 -13.84 -2.23
N ALA A 130 6.67 -13.12 -2.06
CA ALA A 130 6.59 -11.98 -1.12
C ALA A 130 6.94 -12.41 0.32
N ARG A 131 6.35 -13.52 0.79
CA ARG A 131 6.62 -14.04 2.13
C ARG A 131 8.09 -14.45 2.28
N ALA A 132 8.65 -15.14 1.29
CA ALA A 132 10.05 -15.58 1.29
C ALA A 132 11.05 -14.41 1.36
N HIS A 133 10.67 -13.23 0.85
CA HIS A 133 11.44 -11.99 0.93
C HIS A 133 11.03 -11.09 2.12
N GLY A 134 10.27 -11.61 3.09
CA GLY A 134 9.98 -10.94 4.36
C GLY A 134 8.90 -9.87 4.31
N ALA A 135 8.03 -9.88 3.30
CA ALA A 135 6.85 -9.01 3.29
C ALA A 135 5.84 -9.42 4.38
N ASP A 136 5.16 -8.44 4.94
CA ASP A 136 4.08 -8.58 5.94
C ASP A 136 2.72 -8.29 5.31
N LEU A 137 2.71 -7.45 4.25
CA LEU A 137 1.55 -7.18 3.40
C LEU A 137 1.92 -7.35 1.93
N ILE A 138 0.88 -7.64 1.14
CA ILE A 138 0.94 -7.58 -0.32
C ILE A 138 -0.16 -6.66 -0.88
N LEU A 139 -0.03 -6.26 -2.14
CA LEU A 139 -1.06 -5.54 -2.88
C LEU A 139 -1.90 -6.50 -3.72
N LEU A 140 -3.23 -6.39 -3.62
CA LEU A 140 -4.17 -7.00 -4.56
C LEU A 140 -5.02 -5.89 -5.19
N ILE A 141 -5.02 -5.79 -6.52
CA ILE A 141 -5.75 -4.75 -7.25
C ILE A 141 -7.05 -5.35 -7.80
N VAL A 142 -8.20 -4.87 -7.31
CA VAL A 142 -9.52 -5.41 -7.69
C VAL A 142 -9.75 -5.30 -9.20
N ALA A 143 -9.34 -4.21 -9.84
CA ALA A 143 -9.46 -4.01 -11.27
C ALA A 143 -8.67 -5.02 -12.12
N ALA A 144 -7.66 -5.69 -11.55
CA ALA A 144 -6.81 -6.68 -12.20
C ALA A 144 -7.28 -8.13 -12.02
N LEU A 145 -8.28 -8.37 -11.15
CA LEU A 145 -8.63 -9.71 -10.68
C LEU A 145 -10.13 -9.98 -10.82
N GLU A 146 -10.45 -11.16 -11.33
CA GLU A 146 -11.80 -11.71 -11.22
C GLU A 146 -12.12 -12.04 -9.76
N GLN A 147 -13.41 -12.04 -9.36
CA GLN A 147 -13.82 -12.19 -7.96
C GLN A 147 -13.26 -13.47 -7.30
N ASN A 148 -13.35 -14.60 -7.97
CA ASN A 148 -12.85 -15.87 -7.44
C ASN A 148 -11.32 -15.88 -7.27
N ALA A 149 -10.59 -15.19 -8.16
CA ALA A 149 -9.15 -15.04 -8.05
C ALA A 149 -8.78 -14.13 -6.87
N LEU A 150 -9.49 -13.01 -6.69
CA LEU A 150 -9.31 -12.11 -5.55
C LEU A 150 -9.49 -12.85 -4.22
N VAL A 151 -10.60 -13.61 -4.07
CA VAL A 151 -10.87 -14.42 -2.86
C VAL A 151 -9.74 -15.42 -2.62
N SER A 152 -9.37 -16.21 -3.64
CA SER A 152 -8.33 -17.24 -3.51
C SER A 152 -6.95 -16.68 -3.15
N LEU A 153 -6.57 -15.53 -3.74
CA LEU A 153 -5.29 -14.88 -3.44
C LEU A 153 -5.30 -14.27 -2.04
N LEU A 154 -6.42 -13.70 -1.60
CA LEU A 154 -6.57 -13.16 -0.25
C LEU A 154 -6.48 -14.27 0.82
N GLU A 155 -7.16 -15.41 0.59
CA GLU A 155 -7.08 -16.58 1.47
C GLU A 155 -5.64 -17.14 1.51
N ARG A 156 -4.96 -17.21 0.36
CA ARG A 156 -3.56 -17.63 0.28
C ARG A 156 -2.66 -16.70 1.10
N THR A 157 -2.84 -15.39 0.97
CA THR A 157 -2.08 -14.38 1.72
C THR A 157 -2.20 -14.60 3.23
N ARG A 158 -3.43 -14.77 3.72
CA ARG A 158 -3.69 -15.04 5.13
C ARG A 158 -3.15 -16.37 5.62
N SER A 159 -3.18 -17.40 4.76
CA SER A 159 -2.62 -18.71 5.10
C SER A 159 -1.10 -18.70 5.35
N LEU A 160 -0.41 -17.66 4.91
CA LEU A 160 1.01 -17.40 5.15
C LEU A 160 1.26 -16.38 6.27
N GLY A 161 0.21 -15.98 7.01
CA GLY A 161 0.29 -15.02 8.11
C GLY A 161 0.38 -13.55 7.68
N MET A 162 0.31 -13.26 6.38
CA MET A 162 0.32 -11.89 5.86
C MET A 162 -1.09 -11.30 5.75
N GLU A 163 -1.17 -9.97 5.59
CA GLU A 163 -2.38 -9.26 5.19
C GLU A 163 -2.27 -8.75 3.75
N ALA A 164 -3.40 -8.36 3.15
CA ALA A 164 -3.44 -7.73 1.85
C ALA A 164 -4.02 -6.32 1.94
N LEU A 165 -3.33 -5.36 1.33
CA LEU A 165 -3.92 -4.09 0.93
C LEU A 165 -4.68 -4.34 -0.38
N VAL A 166 -6.02 -4.31 -0.31
CA VAL A 166 -6.89 -4.55 -1.46
C VAL A 166 -7.25 -3.21 -2.09
N GLU A 167 -6.59 -2.87 -3.20
CA GLU A 167 -6.72 -1.57 -3.88
C GLU A 167 -7.98 -1.51 -4.74
N THR A 168 -8.71 -0.40 -4.60
CA THR A 168 -9.98 -0.13 -5.27
C THR A 168 -10.02 1.29 -5.84
N HIS A 169 -10.80 1.49 -6.94
CA HIS A 169 -10.93 2.79 -7.63
C HIS A 169 -12.41 3.24 -7.75
N SER A 170 -13.32 2.46 -7.20
CA SER A 170 -14.76 2.74 -7.24
C SER A 170 -15.50 2.07 -6.10
N ARG A 171 -16.73 2.56 -5.82
CA ARG A 171 -17.63 1.93 -4.84
C ARG A 171 -17.89 0.45 -5.15
N LEU A 172 -18.06 0.11 -6.43
CA LEU A 172 -18.29 -1.28 -6.84
C LEU A 172 -17.07 -2.17 -6.52
N GLU A 173 -15.86 -1.68 -6.79
CA GLU A 173 -14.64 -2.40 -6.43
C GLU A 173 -14.47 -2.54 -4.92
N ALA A 174 -14.81 -1.50 -4.14
CA ALA A 174 -14.78 -1.59 -2.68
C ALA A 174 -15.78 -2.63 -2.14
N LEU A 175 -16.98 -2.72 -2.72
CA LEU A 175 -17.95 -3.77 -2.36
C LEU A 175 -17.44 -5.17 -2.72
N ARG A 176 -16.76 -5.34 -3.88
CA ARG A 176 -16.09 -6.59 -4.25
C ARG A 176 -14.98 -6.98 -3.27
N ALA A 177 -14.19 -6.00 -2.82
CA ALA A 177 -13.16 -6.22 -1.81
C ALA A 177 -13.77 -6.66 -0.46
N LEU A 178 -14.86 -6.02 -0.04
CA LEU A 178 -15.60 -6.41 1.18
C LEU A 178 -16.19 -7.81 1.07
N GLU A 179 -16.80 -8.14 -0.07
CA GLU A 179 -17.34 -9.49 -0.35
C GLU A 179 -16.24 -10.56 -0.32
N ALA A 180 -15.03 -10.24 -0.79
CA ALA A 180 -13.87 -11.12 -0.68
C ALA A 180 -13.34 -11.24 0.76
N GLY A 181 -13.81 -10.41 1.69
CA GLY A 181 -13.42 -10.42 3.09
C GLY A 181 -12.17 -9.60 3.39
N ALA A 182 -11.85 -8.57 2.61
CA ALA A 182 -10.69 -7.69 2.86
C ALA A 182 -10.76 -7.02 4.25
N SER A 183 -9.63 -7.02 4.99
CA SER A 183 -9.46 -6.34 6.27
C SER A 183 -8.85 -4.94 6.11
N ILE A 184 -8.15 -4.71 4.98
CA ILE A 184 -7.53 -3.44 4.62
C ILE A 184 -7.90 -3.12 3.17
N ILE A 185 -8.59 -2.01 2.95
CA ILE A 185 -9.00 -1.56 1.62
C ILE A 185 -8.31 -0.25 1.29
N GLY A 186 -7.57 -0.25 0.18
CA GLY A 186 -6.99 0.94 -0.40
C GLY A 186 -7.98 1.62 -1.34
N VAL A 187 -8.12 2.93 -1.24
CA VAL A 187 -8.85 3.74 -2.21
C VAL A 187 -7.86 4.60 -2.96
N ASN A 188 -7.60 4.22 -4.20
CA ASN A 188 -6.63 4.91 -5.03
C ASN A 188 -7.31 6.04 -5.82
N ALA A 189 -6.95 7.28 -5.49
CA ALA A 189 -7.41 8.48 -6.17
C ALA A 189 -6.90 8.59 -7.63
N ARG A 190 -5.93 7.76 -8.01
CA ARG A 190 -5.37 7.75 -9.38
C ARG A 190 -6.14 6.78 -10.27
N ASN A 191 -6.70 7.31 -11.34
CA ASN A 191 -7.34 6.48 -12.36
C ASN A 191 -6.29 5.66 -13.13
N LEU A 192 -6.41 4.33 -13.17
CA LEU A 192 -5.45 3.45 -13.83
C LEU A 192 -5.46 3.52 -15.37
N LYS A 193 -6.48 4.16 -15.95
CA LYS A 193 -6.58 4.32 -17.41
C LYS A 193 -6.02 5.66 -17.89
N THR A 194 -6.34 6.76 -17.18
CA THR A 194 -5.94 8.12 -17.55
C THR A 194 -4.70 8.60 -16.81
N LEU A 195 -4.33 7.95 -15.70
CA LEU A 195 -3.29 8.31 -14.75
C LEU A 195 -3.55 9.64 -14.01
N GLU A 196 -4.71 10.26 -14.22
CA GLU A 196 -5.14 11.46 -13.50
C GLU A 196 -5.50 11.14 -12.06
N VAL A 197 -5.28 12.11 -11.17
CA VAL A 197 -5.63 12.00 -9.75
C VAL A 197 -6.88 12.82 -9.47
N ASP A 198 -7.92 12.14 -9.03
CA ASP A 198 -9.15 12.76 -8.51
C ASP A 198 -9.33 12.40 -7.04
N ARG A 199 -8.99 13.34 -6.17
CA ARG A 199 -9.06 13.14 -4.72
C ARG A 199 -10.48 12.89 -4.21
N SER A 200 -11.51 13.39 -4.92
CA SER A 200 -12.92 13.18 -4.54
C SER A 200 -13.33 11.69 -4.58
N THR A 201 -12.60 10.87 -5.35
CA THR A 201 -12.78 9.40 -5.37
C THR A 201 -12.63 8.81 -3.97
N VAL A 202 -11.68 9.31 -3.17
CA VAL A 202 -11.44 8.81 -1.81
C VAL A 202 -12.65 9.04 -0.92
N GLU A 203 -13.20 10.26 -0.91
CA GLU A 203 -14.40 10.60 -0.15
C GLU A 203 -15.59 9.71 -0.55
N GLN A 204 -15.83 9.56 -1.86
CA GLN A 204 -16.97 8.81 -2.39
C GLN A 204 -16.89 7.31 -2.10
N VAL A 205 -15.68 6.74 -2.09
CA VAL A 205 -15.48 5.28 -1.93
C VAL A 205 -15.38 4.90 -0.46
N ILE A 206 -14.71 5.68 0.38
CA ILE A 206 -14.57 5.38 1.82
C ILE A 206 -15.93 5.26 2.52
N ASP A 207 -16.94 5.97 2.06
CA ASP A 207 -18.29 5.97 2.63
C ASP A 207 -18.93 4.55 2.71
N VAL A 208 -18.54 3.62 1.83
CA VAL A 208 -19.05 2.22 1.85
C VAL A 208 -18.20 1.27 2.69
N ILE A 209 -17.04 1.70 3.17
CA ILE A 209 -16.13 0.84 3.93
C ILE A 209 -16.55 0.82 5.41
N PRO A 210 -16.86 -0.36 6.00
CA PRO A 210 -17.21 -0.48 7.41
C PRO A 210 -16.07 -0.03 8.35
N GLN A 211 -16.40 0.31 9.59
CA GLN A 211 -15.42 0.81 10.58
C GLN A 211 -14.42 -0.24 11.05
N ASP A 212 -14.77 -1.49 10.99
CA ASP A 212 -13.91 -2.64 11.35
C ASP A 212 -12.92 -3.00 10.24
N VAL A 213 -13.05 -2.40 9.05
CA VAL A 213 -12.12 -2.51 7.92
C VAL A 213 -11.27 -1.25 7.82
N VAL A 214 -9.96 -1.39 7.76
CA VAL A 214 -9.03 -0.26 7.60
C VAL A 214 -9.18 0.35 6.21
N ALA A 215 -9.42 1.66 6.14
CA ALA A 215 -9.47 2.43 4.90
C ALA A 215 -8.17 3.20 4.70
N VAL A 216 -7.46 2.90 3.61
CA VAL A 216 -6.21 3.55 3.22
C VAL A 216 -6.47 4.46 2.02
N ALA A 217 -6.14 5.75 2.13
CA ALA A 217 -6.15 6.65 0.98
C ALA A 217 -4.83 6.57 0.23
N GLU A 218 -4.88 6.39 -1.10
CA GLU A 218 -3.70 6.28 -1.94
C GLU A 218 -3.69 7.35 -3.04
N SER A 219 -2.50 7.85 -3.36
CA SER A 219 -2.27 8.93 -4.33
C SER A 219 -2.79 10.31 -3.89
N GLY A 220 -2.25 11.37 -4.48
CA GLY A 220 -2.74 12.75 -4.29
C GLY A 220 -2.27 13.46 -3.02
N VAL A 221 -1.38 12.84 -2.22
CA VAL A 221 -0.76 13.49 -1.06
C VAL A 221 0.53 14.18 -1.50
N ALA A 222 0.58 15.50 -1.36
CA ALA A 222 1.73 16.32 -1.63
C ALA A 222 2.34 16.94 -0.36
N GLN A 223 1.55 17.12 0.69
CA GLN A 223 1.94 17.80 1.93
C GLN A 223 1.12 17.30 3.14
N ALA A 224 1.54 17.70 4.33
CA ALA A 224 0.88 17.30 5.59
C ALA A 224 -0.61 17.66 5.66
N HIS A 225 -1.01 18.80 5.09
CA HIS A 225 -2.42 19.19 5.03
C HIS A 225 -3.31 18.17 4.28
N ASP A 226 -2.77 17.52 3.24
CA ASP A 226 -3.54 16.52 2.49
C ASP A 226 -3.84 15.27 3.32
N VAL A 227 -2.95 14.91 4.25
CA VAL A 227 -3.18 13.83 5.23
C VAL A 227 -4.38 14.18 6.11
N PHE A 228 -4.45 15.43 6.59
CA PHE A 228 -5.57 15.91 7.39
C PHE A 228 -6.90 15.86 6.60
N GLU A 229 -6.89 16.27 5.34
CA GLU A 229 -8.08 16.23 4.46
C GLU A 229 -8.56 14.77 4.25
N TYR A 230 -7.68 13.85 3.91
CA TYR A 230 -8.06 12.44 3.75
C TYR A 230 -8.59 11.82 5.06
N ALA A 231 -8.02 12.22 6.19
CA ALA A 231 -8.52 11.83 7.50
C ALA A 231 -9.96 12.31 7.76
N LYS A 232 -10.29 13.53 7.37
CA LYS A 232 -11.67 14.08 7.46
C LYS A 232 -12.65 13.28 6.61
N TRP A 233 -12.22 12.79 5.46
CA TRP A 233 -13.05 11.93 4.61
C TRP A 233 -13.13 10.49 5.10
N GLY A 234 -12.44 10.15 6.18
CA GLY A 234 -12.57 8.86 6.86
C GLY A 234 -11.43 7.88 6.63
N ALA A 235 -10.29 8.30 6.04
CA ALA A 235 -9.12 7.45 5.97
C ALA A 235 -8.56 7.14 7.37
N ASP A 236 -8.18 5.90 7.60
CA ASP A 236 -7.46 5.46 8.82
C ASP A 236 -5.95 5.48 8.59
N ALA A 237 -5.54 5.35 7.33
CA ALA A 237 -4.15 5.49 6.92
C ALA A 237 -4.03 6.16 5.54
N VAL A 238 -2.84 6.68 5.26
CA VAL A 238 -2.54 7.34 3.97
C VAL A 238 -1.24 6.77 3.43
N LEU A 239 -1.22 6.39 2.14
CA LEU A 239 -0.02 5.93 1.45
C LEU A 239 0.61 7.10 0.70
N VAL A 240 1.88 7.38 0.99
CA VAL A 240 2.64 8.52 0.46
C VAL A 240 3.96 8.05 -0.13
N GLY A 241 4.18 8.34 -1.40
CA GLY A 241 5.44 8.00 -2.09
C GLY A 241 6.10 9.24 -2.68
N GLU A 242 5.50 9.80 -3.73
CA GLU A 242 6.11 10.88 -4.52
C GLU A 242 6.58 12.06 -3.67
N ALA A 243 5.74 12.57 -2.79
CA ALA A 243 6.07 13.71 -1.94
C ALA A 243 7.28 13.45 -1.04
N LEU A 244 7.46 12.20 -0.57
CA LEU A 244 8.58 11.83 0.30
C LEU A 244 9.88 11.65 -0.48
N VAL A 245 9.85 10.98 -1.63
CA VAL A 245 11.08 10.71 -2.41
C VAL A 245 11.59 11.94 -3.16
N THR A 246 10.72 12.92 -3.44
CA THR A 246 11.11 14.20 -4.06
C THR A 246 11.42 15.30 -3.05
N SER A 247 11.21 15.05 -1.76
CA SER A 247 11.51 15.99 -0.68
C SER A 247 13.03 16.15 -0.50
N GLY A 248 13.47 17.36 -0.28
CA GLY A 248 14.86 17.65 0.12
C GLY A 248 15.21 17.15 1.53
N ASN A 249 14.20 16.86 2.37
CA ASN A 249 14.34 16.32 3.73
C ASN A 249 13.22 15.32 4.04
N PRO A 250 13.39 14.04 3.67
CA PRO A 250 12.38 13.00 3.91
C PRO A 250 11.99 12.84 5.39
N LEU A 251 12.95 12.98 6.32
CA LEU A 251 12.68 12.86 7.75
C LEU A 251 11.69 13.94 8.22
N SER A 252 11.93 15.20 7.90
CA SER A 252 11.01 16.28 8.27
C SER A 252 9.65 16.10 7.62
N SER A 253 9.63 15.73 6.33
CA SER A 253 8.38 15.54 5.60
C SER A 253 7.50 14.44 6.20
N ILE A 254 8.08 13.30 6.59
CA ILE A 254 7.31 12.23 7.23
C ILE A 254 6.84 12.64 8.62
N GLN A 255 7.67 13.33 9.42
CA GLN A 255 7.29 13.83 10.74
C GLN A 255 6.13 14.82 10.67
N ASP A 256 6.12 15.73 9.69
CA ASP A 256 5.03 16.67 9.46
C ASP A 256 3.72 15.93 9.10
N MET A 257 3.80 14.90 8.24
CA MET A 257 2.64 14.08 7.86
C MET A 257 2.12 13.25 9.05
N VAL A 258 3.00 12.65 9.84
CA VAL A 258 2.63 11.92 11.06
C VAL A 258 1.98 12.86 12.06
N SER A 259 2.54 14.06 12.27
CA SER A 259 1.96 15.09 13.15
C SER A 259 0.56 15.53 12.68
N ALA A 260 0.36 15.68 11.37
CA ALA A 260 -0.96 15.99 10.81
C ALA A 260 -1.97 14.87 11.08
N GLY A 261 -1.56 13.60 10.92
CA GLY A 261 -2.40 12.42 11.22
C GLY A 261 -2.74 12.26 12.70
N GLN A 262 -1.93 12.84 13.58
CA GLN A 262 -2.12 12.84 15.05
C GLN A 262 -2.89 14.06 15.56
N HIS A 263 -3.36 14.93 14.67
CA HIS A 263 -4.03 16.18 15.08
C HIS A 263 -5.24 15.88 15.98
N PRO A 264 -5.40 16.60 17.13
CA PRO A 264 -6.47 16.31 18.11
C PRO A 264 -7.88 16.28 17.52
N ALA A 265 -8.18 17.07 16.48
CA ALA A 265 -9.47 17.08 15.80
C ALA A 265 -9.80 15.76 15.07
N LEU A 266 -8.80 14.91 14.82
CA LEU A 266 -8.95 13.60 14.16
C LEU A 266 -9.09 12.43 15.15
N ARG A 267 -8.85 12.66 16.45
CA ARG A 267 -8.90 11.63 17.52
C ARG A 267 -10.33 11.21 17.86
N THR A 268 -11.11 10.89 16.84
CA THR A 268 -12.48 10.39 16.95
C THR A 268 -12.63 9.20 15.99
N ASP A 269 -13.69 8.43 16.17
CA ASP A 269 -13.97 7.35 15.21
C ASP A 269 -14.27 7.92 13.80
N ARG A 270 -14.12 7.07 12.78
CA ARG A 270 -14.32 7.46 11.38
C ARG A 270 -15.68 8.13 11.14
N ARG A 271 -16.77 7.59 11.71
CA ARG A 271 -18.12 8.14 11.54
C ARG A 271 -18.24 9.54 12.10
N ALA A 272 -17.64 9.78 13.26
CA ALA A 272 -17.64 11.11 13.87
C ALA A 272 -16.84 12.11 13.03
N ARG A 273 -15.68 11.70 12.46
CA ARG A 273 -14.89 12.55 11.54
C ARG A 273 -15.68 12.94 10.30
N VAL A 274 -16.25 11.95 9.60
CA VAL A 274 -17.06 12.18 8.39
C VAL A 274 -18.30 13.03 8.69
N ALA A 275 -18.98 12.80 9.81
CA ALA A 275 -20.14 13.58 10.20
C ALA A 275 -19.78 15.05 10.52
N ALA A 276 -18.61 15.30 11.12
CA ALA A 276 -18.12 16.65 11.39
C ALA A 276 -17.80 17.38 10.07
N ALA A 277 -17.07 16.74 9.16
CA ALA A 277 -16.72 17.32 7.86
C ALA A 277 -17.96 17.71 7.04
N ARG A 278 -18.98 16.84 6.99
CA ARG A 278 -20.27 17.14 6.31
C ARG A 278 -21.03 18.33 6.89
N LYS A 279 -20.90 18.59 8.21
CA LYS A 279 -21.51 19.78 8.86
C LYS A 279 -20.77 21.07 8.53
N GLU A 280 -19.49 21.01 8.28
CA GLU A 280 -18.66 22.16 7.91
C GLU A 280 -18.81 22.56 6.43
N GLY A 281 -19.56 21.79 5.62
CA GLY A 281 -19.80 22.07 4.21
C GLY A 281 -18.64 21.70 3.29
N LEU A 282 -17.81 20.79 3.76
CA LEU A 282 -16.70 20.19 3.02
C LEU A 282 -17.14 18.89 2.39
#